data_09cb3a7195d21f45cee12f8bd0222c46
#
_entry.id   09cb3a7195d21f45cee12f8bd0222c46
#
_cell.length_a   1.000
_cell.length_b   1.000
_cell.length_c   1.000
_cell.angle_alpha   90.00
_cell.angle_beta   90.00
_cell.angle_gamma   90.00
#
_symmetry.space_group_name_H-M   'P 1'
#
loop_
_entity.id
_entity.type
_entity.pdbx_description
1 polymer ?
#
loop_
_entity_poly.entity_id
_entity_poly.type
_entity_poly.pdbx_seq_one_letter_code
_entity_poly.pdbx_strand_id
1 'polypeptide(L)'
;MKRERNAKQAFIEGTVRVVARDGLDKTTTKAIATEAGLSEAYIYRCFESKEALLCAAFHMEDVAFAYFLKQNLVGMHIQNAPWKDRAFQLWSASWRFILGRKDDCLFYLRYYYSANCRKYAYKEHLECFQELFA
;
A
#
# COMPACT_ATOMS: atom_id res chain seq x y z
N MET A 1 20.03 12.28 6.62
CA MET A 1 18.77 12.55 5.89
C MET A 1 18.46 11.55 4.79
N LYS A 2 19.32 11.39 3.79
CA LYS A 2 19.16 10.35 2.74
C LYS A 2 19.14 8.93 3.32
N ARG A 3 20.05 8.64 4.28
CA ARG A 3 20.15 7.32 4.95
C ARG A 3 18.90 6.98 5.75
N GLU A 4 18.32 7.94 6.45
CA GLU A 4 17.08 7.75 7.23
C GLU A 4 15.88 7.51 6.31
N ARG A 5 15.78 8.27 5.22
CA ARG A 5 14.72 8.08 4.21
C ARG A 5 14.79 6.69 3.59
N ASN A 6 15.99 6.22 3.26
CA ASN A 6 16.20 4.89 2.72
C ASN A 6 15.82 3.80 3.72
N ALA A 7 16.12 4.01 5.01
CA ALA A 7 15.74 3.09 6.08
C ALA A 7 14.22 3.04 6.27
N LYS A 8 13.53 4.16 6.28
CA LYS A 8 12.06 4.22 6.35
C LYS A 8 11.42 3.44 5.20
N GLN A 9 11.89 3.65 3.99
CA GLN A 9 11.41 2.94 2.81
C GLN A 9 11.67 1.43 2.91
N ALA A 10 12.86 1.03 3.35
CA ALA A 10 13.19 -0.38 3.55
C ALA A 10 12.28 -1.06 4.58
N PHE A 11 11.94 -0.38 5.68
CA PHE A 11 11.01 -0.90 6.68
C PHE A 11 9.59 -1.00 6.14
N ILE A 12 9.12 -0.04 5.37
CA ILE A 12 7.81 -0.07 4.72
C ILE A 12 7.72 -1.27 3.76
N GLU A 13 8.69 -1.44 2.90
CA GLU A 13 8.75 -2.57 1.96
C GLU A 13 8.89 -3.91 2.67
N GLY A 14 9.70 -3.97 3.73
CA GLY A 14 9.82 -5.15 4.58
C GLY A 14 8.51 -5.52 5.26
N THR A 15 7.77 -4.53 5.75
CA THR A 15 6.44 -4.72 6.34
C THR A 15 5.46 -5.35 5.35
N VAL A 16 5.41 -4.82 4.13
CA VAL A 16 4.56 -5.36 3.05
C VAL A 16 4.88 -6.84 2.80
N ARG A 17 6.14 -7.18 2.64
CA ARG A 17 6.57 -8.57 2.39
C ARG A 17 6.26 -9.51 3.54
N VAL A 18 6.53 -9.10 4.78
CA VAL A 18 6.28 -9.94 5.96
C VAL A 18 4.79 -10.18 6.16
N VAL A 19 3.96 -9.15 6.06
CA VAL A 19 2.49 -9.30 6.18
C VAL A 19 1.94 -10.17 5.04
N ALA A 20 2.41 -9.97 3.81
CA ALA A 20 1.98 -10.77 2.66
C ALA A 20 2.34 -12.25 2.83
N ARG A 21 3.51 -12.57 3.37
CA ARG A 21 3.98 -13.94 3.57
C ARG A 21 3.37 -14.60 4.80
N ASP A 22 3.42 -13.94 5.95
CA ASP A 22 3.17 -14.55 7.26
C ASP A 22 1.80 -14.16 7.87
N GLY A 23 1.16 -13.13 7.35
CA GLY A 23 -0.07 -12.56 7.89
C GLY A 23 0.19 -11.48 8.93
N LEU A 24 -0.85 -10.68 9.18
CA LEU A 24 -0.76 -9.51 10.07
C LEU A 24 -0.48 -9.93 11.52
N ASP A 25 -1.11 -11.00 12.00
CA ASP A 25 -0.98 -11.46 13.39
C ASP A 25 0.42 -11.97 13.74
N LYS A 26 1.14 -12.50 12.75
CA LYS A 26 2.51 -13.01 12.90
C LYS A 26 3.59 -11.97 12.59
N THR A 27 3.21 -10.78 12.18
CA THR A 27 4.13 -9.70 11.84
C THR A 27 4.65 -9.03 13.10
N THR A 28 5.95 -9.18 13.36
CA THR A 28 6.66 -8.55 14.48
C THR A 28 7.65 -7.51 13.97
N THR A 29 8.03 -6.55 14.80
CA THR A 29 9.07 -5.57 14.46
C THR A 29 10.42 -6.24 14.19
N LYS A 30 10.72 -7.33 14.89
CA LYS A 30 11.90 -8.16 14.64
C LYS A 30 11.88 -8.78 13.24
N ALA A 31 10.74 -9.36 12.84
CA ALA A 31 10.58 -9.95 11.50
C ALA A 31 10.73 -8.89 10.41
N ILE A 32 10.14 -7.72 10.60
CA ILE A 32 10.27 -6.59 9.66
C ILE A 32 11.72 -6.13 9.55
N ALA A 33 12.41 -5.97 10.66
CA ALA A 33 13.82 -5.56 10.68
C ALA A 33 14.71 -6.57 9.97
N THR A 34 14.50 -7.86 10.22
CA THR A 34 15.21 -8.95 9.53
C THR A 34 14.99 -8.89 8.03
N GLU A 35 13.74 -8.74 7.59
CA GLU A 35 13.40 -8.63 6.18
C GLU A 35 14.03 -7.40 5.50
N ALA A 36 14.07 -6.28 6.21
CA ALA A 36 14.67 -5.04 5.73
C ALA A 36 16.23 -5.04 5.77
N GLY A 37 16.83 -6.03 6.44
CA GLY A 37 18.29 -6.08 6.60
C GLY A 37 18.83 -5.01 7.55
N LEU A 38 18.01 -4.55 8.52
CA LEU A 38 18.33 -3.49 9.47
C LEU A 38 18.06 -3.96 10.89
N SER A 39 18.55 -3.20 11.89
CA SER A 39 18.29 -3.53 13.28
C SER A 39 16.87 -3.15 13.72
N GLU A 40 16.29 -3.91 14.63
CA GLU A 40 14.97 -3.62 15.21
C GLU A 40 14.94 -2.27 15.92
N ALA A 41 16.01 -1.94 16.65
CA ALA A 41 16.14 -0.64 17.33
C ALA A 41 16.00 0.54 16.37
N TYR A 42 16.41 0.37 15.11
CA TYR A 42 16.32 1.43 14.11
C TYR A 42 14.89 1.72 13.66
N ILE A 43 13.98 0.75 13.77
CA ILE A 43 12.54 0.97 13.53
C ILE A 43 12.02 2.09 14.44
N TYR A 44 12.33 2.03 15.74
CA TYR A 44 11.87 3.01 16.74
C TYR A 44 12.53 4.39 16.62
N ARG A 45 13.60 4.50 15.84
CA ARG A 45 14.15 5.80 15.42
C ARG A 45 13.39 6.40 14.22
N CYS A 46 12.79 5.56 13.39
CA CYS A 46 12.07 5.97 12.18
C CYS A 46 10.56 6.11 12.38
N PHE A 47 9.97 5.32 13.27
CA PHE A 47 8.53 5.25 13.53
C PHE A 47 8.26 5.20 15.04
N GLU A 48 7.20 5.87 15.47
CA GLU A 48 6.81 5.90 16.89
C GLU A 48 6.40 4.52 17.43
N SER A 49 5.84 3.68 16.55
CA SER A 49 5.33 2.36 16.91
C SER A 49 5.25 1.46 15.70
N LYS A 50 5.06 0.16 15.94
CA LYS A 50 4.72 -0.83 14.90
C LYS A 50 3.48 -0.39 14.12
N GLU A 51 2.46 0.12 14.80
CA GLU A 51 1.23 0.56 14.16
C GLU A 51 1.47 1.77 13.24
N ALA A 52 2.31 2.71 13.65
CA ALA A 52 2.70 3.83 12.78
C ALA A 52 3.40 3.34 11.49
N LEU A 53 4.23 2.32 11.60
CA LEU A 53 4.86 1.68 10.44
C LEU A 53 3.84 0.98 9.52
N LEU A 54 2.89 0.25 10.09
CA LEU A 54 1.80 -0.39 9.33
C LEU A 54 0.93 0.65 8.62
N CYS A 55 0.58 1.74 9.28
CA CYS A 55 -0.16 2.85 8.67
C CYS A 55 0.62 3.49 7.52
N ALA A 56 1.91 3.72 7.68
CA ALA A 56 2.76 4.28 6.64
C ALA A 56 2.82 3.36 5.40
N ALA A 57 2.94 2.05 5.62
CA ALA A 57 2.90 1.06 4.54
C ALA A 57 1.54 1.04 3.82
N PHE A 58 0.46 1.09 4.57
CA PHE A 58 -0.89 1.13 4.01
C PHE A 58 -1.15 2.43 3.22
N HIS A 59 -0.72 3.56 3.74
CA HIS A 59 -0.80 4.85 3.03
C HIS A 59 -0.03 4.83 1.71
N MET A 60 1.15 4.23 1.68
CA MET A 60 1.92 4.07 0.45
C MET A 60 1.12 3.28 -0.61
N GLU A 61 0.45 2.21 -0.21
CA GLU A 61 -0.38 1.40 -1.12
C GLU A 61 -1.64 2.16 -1.56
N ASP A 62 -2.27 2.93 -0.68
CA ASP A 62 -3.40 3.80 -1.03
C ASP A 62 -3.01 4.81 -2.12
N VAL A 63 -1.88 5.48 -1.96
CA VAL A 63 -1.38 6.44 -2.93
C VAL A 63 -1.11 5.77 -4.28
N ALA A 64 -0.48 4.60 -4.27
CA ALA A 64 -0.20 3.84 -5.49
C ALA A 64 -1.48 3.40 -6.20
N PHE A 65 -2.46 2.92 -5.46
CA PHE A 65 -3.76 2.48 -6.00
C PHE A 65 -4.59 3.66 -6.50
N ALA A 66 -4.65 4.75 -5.74
CA ALA A 66 -5.31 5.99 -6.14
C ALA A 66 -4.72 6.57 -7.44
N TYR A 67 -3.40 6.57 -7.54
CA TYR A 67 -2.71 7.00 -8.76
C TYR A 67 -3.05 6.10 -9.95
N PHE A 68 -3.04 4.79 -9.78
CA PHE A 68 -3.44 3.83 -10.81
C PHE A 68 -4.86 4.11 -11.30
N LEU A 69 -5.82 4.27 -10.40
CA LEU A 69 -7.22 4.57 -10.75
C LEU A 69 -7.34 5.89 -11.50
N LYS A 70 -6.69 6.94 -11.01
CA LYS A 70 -6.71 8.25 -11.65
C LYS A 70 -6.20 8.20 -13.09
N GLN A 71 -5.07 7.55 -13.33
CA GLN A 71 -4.49 7.41 -14.67
C GLN A 71 -5.41 6.65 -15.62
N ASN A 72 -6.03 5.57 -15.17
CA ASN A 72 -6.88 4.74 -16.01
C ASN A 72 -8.28 5.37 -16.23
N LEU A 73 -8.85 6.01 -15.22
CA LEU A 73 -10.14 6.70 -15.36
C LEU A 73 -10.06 7.92 -16.26
N VAL A 74 -9.00 8.74 -16.15
CA VAL A 74 -8.77 9.87 -17.07
C VAL A 74 -8.65 9.38 -18.51
N GLY A 75 -7.90 8.31 -18.74
CA GLY A 75 -7.78 7.69 -20.06
C GLY A 75 -9.12 7.23 -20.64
N MET A 76 -10.03 6.75 -19.80
CA MET A 76 -11.38 6.33 -20.23
C MET A 76 -12.25 7.50 -20.71
N HIS A 77 -12.09 8.68 -20.16
CA HIS A 77 -12.84 9.86 -20.56
C HIS A 77 -12.36 10.48 -21.88
N ILE A 78 -11.09 10.31 -22.21
CA ILE A 78 -10.47 10.94 -23.38
C ILE A 78 -10.66 10.10 -24.65
N GLN A 79 -10.88 8.80 -24.50
CA GLN A 79 -11.01 7.88 -25.65
C GLN A 79 -12.44 7.83 -26.15
N ASN A 80 -12.64 8.14 -27.45
CA ASN A 80 -13.91 7.94 -28.17
C ASN A 80 -14.23 6.46 -28.47
N ALA A 81 -13.74 5.55 -27.64
CA ALA A 81 -13.99 4.13 -27.77
C ALA A 81 -15.34 3.73 -27.15
N PRO A 82 -16.00 2.68 -27.65
CA PRO A 82 -17.21 2.13 -27.04
C PRO A 82 -16.97 1.78 -25.57
N TRP A 83 -18.00 1.92 -24.74
CA TRP A 83 -17.90 1.69 -23.30
C TRP A 83 -17.40 0.28 -22.93
N LYS A 84 -17.74 -0.73 -23.75
CA LYS A 84 -17.28 -2.11 -23.57
C LYS A 84 -15.77 -2.23 -23.69
N ASP A 85 -15.19 -1.55 -24.66
CA ASP A 85 -13.74 -1.56 -24.87
C ASP A 85 -13.02 -0.82 -23.76
N ARG A 86 -13.58 0.29 -23.28
CA ARG A 86 -13.07 1.04 -22.13
C ARG A 86 -13.11 0.23 -20.84
N ALA A 87 -14.23 -0.45 -20.58
CA ALA A 87 -14.38 -1.36 -19.45
C ALA A 87 -13.37 -2.52 -19.50
N PHE A 88 -13.17 -3.11 -20.67
CA PHE A 88 -12.18 -4.17 -20.87
C PHE A 88 -10.75 -3.67 -20.65
N GLN A 89 -10.43 -2.48 -21.12
CA GLN A 89 -9.11 -1.86 -20.88
C GLN A 89 -8.85 -1.64 -19.40
N LEU A 90 -9.82 -1.10 -18.67
CA LEU A 90 -9.70 -0.91 -17.20
C LEU A 90 -9.52 -2.24 -16.48
N TRP A 91 -10.32 -3.24 -16.84
CA TRP A 91 -10.22 -4.59 -16.27
C TRP A 91 -8.86 -5.22 -16.55
N SER A 92 -8.38 -5.15 -17.81
CA SER A 92 -7.06 -5.68 -18.18
C SER A 92 -5.92 -4.96 -17.46
N ALA A 93 -6.00 -3.63 -17.35
CA ALA A 93 -5.02 -2.84 -16.60
C ALA A 93 -5.01 -3.20 -15.12
N SER A 94 -6.19 -3.42 -14.52
CA SER A 94 -6.32 -3.84 -13.12
C SER A 94 -5.68 -5.20 -12.87
N TRP A 95 -5.87 -6.16 -13.77
CA TRP A 95 -5.20 -7.46 -13.69
C TRP A 95 -3.69 -7.34 -13.75
N ARG A 96 -3.16 -6.56 -14.70
CA ARG A 96 -1.71 -6.33 -14.79
C ARG A 96 -1.15 -5.66 -13.54
N PHE A 97 -1.87 -4.69 -12.98
CA PHE A 97 -1.50 -4.02 -11.74
C PHE A 97 -1.41 -5.02 -10.58
N ILE A 98 -2.44 -5.85 -10.39
CA ILE A 98 -2.49 -6.85 -9.31
C ILE A 98 -1.39 -7.91 -9.50
N LEU A 99 -1.24 -8.45 -10.71
CA LEU A 99 -0.25 -9.50 -10.98
C LEU A 99 1.20 -9.01 -10.82
N GLY A 100 1.47 -7.75 -11.13
CA GLY A 100 2.77 -7.14 -10.94
C GLY A 100 3.07 -6.73 -9.48
N ARG A 101 2.04 -6.71 -8.61
CA ARG A 101 2.11 -6.22 -7.23
C ARG A 101 1.40 -7.15 -6.25
N LYS A 102 1.66 -8.45 -6.35
CA LYS A 102 0.96 -9.46 -5.55
C LYS A 102 1.10 -9.25 -4.05
N ASP A 103 2.32 -9.01 -3.58
CA ASP A 103 2.58 -8.82 -2.15
C ASP A 103 1.93 -7.51 -1.65
N ASP A 104 2.02 -6.46 -2.43
CA ASP A 104 1.37 -5.17 -2.11
C ASP A 104 -0.15 -5.32 -2.00
N CYS A 105 -0.78 -6.00 -2.95
CA CYS A 105 -2.22 -6.24 -2.94
C CYS A 105 -2.64 -7.13 -1.78
N LEU A 106 -1.87 -8.17 -1.48
CA LEU A 106 -2.16 -9.08 -0.37
C LEU A 106 -2.00 -8.38 0.98
N PHE A 107 -0.94 -7.59 1.16
CA PHE A 107 -0.78 -6.72 2.32
C PHE A 107 -1.96 -5.77 2.47
N TYR A 108 -2.32 -5.08 1.39
CA TYR A 108 -3.41 -4.11 1.38
C TYR A 108 -4.73 -4.71 1.87
N LEU A 109 -5.12 -5.86 1.33
CA LEU A 109 -6.35 -6.54 1.72
C LEU A 109 -6.32 -7.01 3.18
N ARG A 110 -5.21 -7.59 3.62
CA ARG A 110 -5.06 -8.05 5.00
C ARG A 110 -5.16 -6.92 6.00
N TYR A 111 -4.52 -5.80 5.71
CA TYR A 111 -4.58 -4.63 6.59
C TYR A 111 -5.94 -3.94 6.55
N TYR A 112 -6.51 -3.74 5.35
CA TYR A 112 -7.81 -3.08 5.16
C TYR A 112 -8.94 -3.75 5.97
N TYR A 113 -8.96 -5.07 5.98
CA TYR A 113 -9.98 -5.83 6.73
C TYR A 113 -9.64 -6.04 8.21
N SER A 114 -8.52 -5.53 8.69
CA SER A 114 -8.16 -5.60 10.10
C SER A 114 -8.90 -4.55 10.93
N ALA A 115 -9.05 -4.83 12.23
CA ALA A 115 -9.58 -3.85 13.18
C ALA A 115 -8.68 -2.60 13.27
N ASN A 116 -7.38 -2.78 13.08
CA ASN A 116 -6.39 -1.71 13.16
C ASN A 116 -6.55 -0.68 12.05
N CYS A 117 -6.91 -1.10 10.84
CA CYS A 117 -7.18 -0.16 9.76
C CYS A 117 -8.30 0.81 10.12
N ARG A 118 -9.42 0.30 10.63
CA ARG A 118 -10.56 1.15 11.04
C ARG A 118 -10.19 2.11 12.16
N LYS A 119 -9.35 1.67 13.10
CA LYS A 119 -8.96 2.46 14.26
C LYS A 119 -7.94 3.53 13.92
N TYR A 120 -6.96 3.25 13.05
CA TYR A 120 -5.77 4.08 12.88
C TYR A 120 -5.59 4.68 11.49
N ALA A 121 -6.11 4.07 10.44
CA ALA A 121 -5.81 4.45 9.06
C ALA A 121 -7.04 4.80 8.21
N TYR A 122 -8.24 4.46 8.64
CA TYR A 122 -9.44 4.55 7.79
C TYR A 122 -9.80 5.97 7.38
N LYS A 123 -9.61 6.95 8.26
CA LYS A 123 -9.87 8.36 7.93
C LYS A 123 -8.98 8.86 6.79
N GLU A 124 -7.68 8.61 6.90
CA GLU A 124 -6.70 9.00 5.88
C GLU A 124 -6.93 8.26 4.56
N HIS A 125 -7.32 6.99 4.64
CA HIS A 125 -7.74 6.20 3.48
C HIS A 125 -8.92 6.86 2.74
N LEU A 126 -9.98 7.25 3.44
CA LEU A 126 -11.11 7.93 2.82
C LEU A 126 -10.71 9.27 2.20
N GLU A 127 -9.88 10.05 2.87
CA GLU A 127 -9.39 11.33 2.36
C GLU A 127 -8.61 11.14 1.06
N CYS A 128 -7.75 10.13 0.98
CA CYS A 128 -6.98 9.78 -0.20
C CYS A 128 -7.86 9.50 -1.43
N PHE A 129 -8.98 8.82 -1.25
CA PHE A 129 -9.90 8.49 -2.35
C PHE A 129 -10.95 9.57 -2.63
N GLN A 130 -11.30 10.41 -1.66
CA GLN A 130 -12.21 11.55 -1.90
C GLN A 130 -11.64 12.51 -2.95
N GLU A 131 -10.36 12.75 -2.95
CA GLU A 131 -9.70 13.61 -3.93
C GLU A 131 -9.80 13.08 -5.36
N LEU A 132 -9.97 11.77 -5.53
CA LEU A 132 -10.16 11.14 -6.84
C LEU A 132 -11.52 11.44 -7.47
N PHE A 133 -12.54 11.63 -6.65
CA PHE A 133 -13.92 11.77 -7.08
C PHE A 133 -14.44 13.22 -6.93
N ALA A 134 -13.59 14.08 -6.44
CA ALA A 134 -13.88 15.53 -6.38
C ALA A 134 -13.63 16.21 -7.72
#